data_929670c76c2b670682e33251835fedb5
#
_entry.id   929670c76c2b670682e33251835fedb5
#
_cell.length_a   1.000
_cell.length_b   1.000
_cell.length_c   1.000
_cell.angle_alpha   90.00
_cell.angle_beta   90.00
_cell.angle_gamma   90.00
#
_symmetry.space_group_name_H-M   'P 1'
#
loop_
_entity.id
_entity.type
_entity.pdbx_description
1 polymer ?
#
loop_
_entity_poly.entity_id
_entity_poly.type
_entity_poly.pdbx_seq_one_letter_code
_entity_poly.pdbx_strand_id
1 'polypeptide(L)'
;QFPQYEDGFIVLRRFVQEDAKYLSEVYEVRLTKRQAEKTIENYEKSYRDKDEVILGIFGKEDEQLKGIIEIYDIHEAELSIGYMIVEKYRHQTYAKNSVYLLTKKLIDDYGITCIHANCHVDNLYSIRVLEHNGYERLGQDEDEYVYEYKPKQLVQDAFNQNEKTIVLAGGCFWGVEKVFKALDGVVETTTGYANGTTENPTYEEVCRNETGYKEAVKVVYQPDVVSLSTIIRAFFLCIDPRQRNRQGNDFGTQYQTGIYYVDEKDLDDIKPIYASERMKYDRFFVELEPL
;
A
#
# COMPACT_ATOMS: atom_id res chain seq x y z
N GLN A 1 9.06 -11.38 17.13
CA GLN A 1 10.23 -11.30 16.23
C GLN A 1 9.77 -10.67 14.92
N PHE A 2 10.40 -9.57 14.47
CA PHE A 2 10.04 -8.93 13.19
C PHE A 2 10.40 -9.91 12.05
N PRO A 3 9.43 -10.40 11.27
CA PRO A 3 9.67 -11.38 10.23
C PRO A 3 10.39 -10.78 9.02
N GLN A 4 10.83 -11.65 8.12
CA GLN A 4 11.24 -11.23 6.80
C GLN A 4 9.98 -10.99 5.95
N TYR A 5 9.95 -9.89 5.21
CA TYR A 5 8.90 -9.59 4.23
C TYR A 5 9.48 -9.61 2.83
N GLU A 6 8.72 -10.11 1.87
CA GLU A 6 9.16 -10.15 0.48
C GLU A 6 7.98 -9.99 -0.48
N ASP A 7 8.30 -9.48 -1.65
CA ASP A 7 7.44 -9.51 -2.83
C ASP A 7 8.18 -10.16 -4.02
N GLY A 8 7.71 -9.95 -5.23
CA GLY A 8 8.38 -10.46 -6.44
C GLY A 8 9.71 -9.77 -6.78
N PHE A 9 10.06 -8.67 -6.10
CA PHE A 9 11.18 -7.81 -6.47
C PHE A 9 12.19 -7.56 -5.34
N ILE A 10 11.73 -7.41 -4.09
CA ILE A 10 12.57 -7.11 -2.93
C ILE A 10 12.32 -8.05 -1.76
N VAL A 11 13.29 -8.06 -0.86
CA VAL A 11 13.22 -8.68 0.47
C VAL A 11 13.56 -7.63 1.52
N LEU A 12 12.67 -7.41 2.49
CA LEU A 12 12.93 -6.61 3.68
C LEU A 12 13.24 -7.56 4.85
N ARG A 13 14.43 -7.47 5.39
CA ARG A 13 14.83 -8.29 6.53
C ARG A 13 15.81 -7.56 7.44
N ARG A 14 15.92 -8.01 8.68
CA ARG A 14 16.96 -7.54 9.60
C ARG A 14 18.35 -7.92 9.07
N PHE A 15 19.34 -7.15 9.47
CA PHE A 15 20.73 -7.41 9.15
C PHE A 15 21.27 -8.62 9.92
N VAL A 16 22.16 -9.34 9.28
CA VAL A 16 23.03 -10.35 9.90
C VAL A 16 24.49 -9.87 9.81
N GLN A 17 25.41 -10.46 10.59
CA GLN A 17 26.79 -10.00 10.65
C GLN A 17 27.50 -10.01 9.28
N GLU A 18 27.13 -10.93 8.40
CA GLU A 18 27.64 -11.07 7.04
C GLU A 18 27.32 -9.86 6.15
N ASP A 19 26.27 -9.10 6.50
CA ASP A 19 25.85 -7.92 5.77
C ASP A 19 26.74 -6.69 6.05
N ALA A 20 27.63 -6.76 7.04
CA ALA A 20 28.55 -5.67 7.40
C ALA A 20 29.36 -5.15 6.20
N LYS A 21 29.63 -6.01 5.22
CA LYS A 21 30.34 -5.67 3.97
C LYS A 21 29.64 -4.59 3.13
N TYR A 22 28.31 -4.42 3.28
CA TYR A 22 27.52 -3.47 2.49
C TYR A 22 27.40 -2.09 3.14
N LEU A 23 27.64 -1.96 4.46
CA LEU A 23 27.33 -0.73 5.20
C LEU A 23 28.15 0.49 4.76
N SER A 24 29.39 0.29 4.31
CA SER A 24 30.20 1.39 3.75
C SER A 24 29.56 2.03 2.53
N GLU A 25 28.89 1.23 1.70
CA GLU A 25 28.21 1.70 0.50
C GLU A 25 26.87 2.39 0.84
N VAL A 26 26.12 1.84 1.80
CA VAL A 26 24.85 2.41 2.25
C VAL A 26 25.05 3.82 2.81
N TYR A 27 26.02 3.98 3.70
CA TYR A 27 26.28 5.26 4.37
C TYR A 27 27.22 6.18 3.60
N GLU A 28 27.68 5.78 2.42
CA GLU A 28 28.61 6.53 1.59
C GLU A 28 29.91 6.94 2.33
N VAL A 29 30.32 6.10 3.30
CA VAL A 29 31.52 6.32 4.14
C VAL A 29 32.36 5.07 4.25
N ARG A 30 33.68 5.24 4.36
CA ARG A 30 34.59 4.11 4.55
C ARG A 30 34.51 3.62 6.00
N LEU A 31 33.89 2.48 6.22
CA LEU A 31 33.87 1.79 7.52
C LEU A 31 34.92 0.69 7.55
N THR A 32 35.60 0.54 8.69
CA THR A 32 36.37 -0.66 8.97
C THR A 32 35.42 -1.82 9.27
N LYS A 33 35.87 -3.06 9.08
CA LYS A 33 35.08 -4.25 9.38
C LYS A 33 34.48 -4.19 10.80
N ARG A 34 35.30 -3.85 11.81
CA ARG A 34 34.84 -3.73 13.21
C ARG A 34 33.77 -2.64 13.40
N GLN A 35 33.87 -1.51 12.69
CA GLN A 35 32.86 -0.45 12.77
C GLN A 35 31.53 -0.93 12.14
N ALA A 36 31.59 -1.57 10.99
CA ALA A 36 30.41 -2.13 10.33
C ALA A 36 29.72 -3.22 11.17
N GLU A 37 30.48 -4.17 11.73
CA GLU A 37 29.96 -5.18 12.64
C GLU A 37 29.30 -4.54 13.87
N LYS A 38 29.93 -3.52 14.47
CA LYS A 38 29.36 -2.80 15.62
C LYS A 38 28.08 -2.04 15.25
N THR A 39 27.98 -1.53 14.04
CA THR A 39 26.72 -0.88 13.56
C THR A 39 25.59 -1.91 13.54
N ILE A 40 25.80 -3.12 13.04
CA ILE A 40 24.78 -4.18 13.07
C ILE A 40 24.42 -4.58 14.50
N GLU A 41 25.39 -4.66 15.42
CA GLU A 41 25.12 -4.92 16.84
C GLU A 41 24.23 -3.80 17.45
N ASN A 42 24.44 -2.54 17.04
CA ASN A 42 23.59 -1.43 17.47
C ASN A 42 22.16 -1.58 16.92
N TYR A 43 21.97 -1.95 15.66
CA TYR A 43 20.63 -2.21 15.11
C TYR A 43 19.90 -3.30 15.89
N GLU A 44 20.60 -4.38 16.23
CA GLU A 44 20.03 -5.47 17.04
C GLU A 44 19.72 -5.01 18.47
N LYS A 45 20.49 -4.08 19.01
CA LYS A 45 20.24 -3.49 20.32
C LYS A 45 19.00 -2.61 20.28
N SER A 46 18.90 -1.65 19.34
CA SER A 46 17.74 -0.78 19.18
C SER A 46 16.45 -1.59 18.99
N TYR A 47 16.53 -2.66 18.19
CA TYR A 47 15.41 -3.59 18.02
C TYR A 47 14.97 -4.24 19.34
N ARG A 48 15.92 -4.72 20.18
CA ARG A 48 15.60 -5.34 21.48
C ARG A 48 15.03 -4.33 22.47
N ASP A 49 15.55 -3.11 22.44
CA ASP A 49 15.12 -2.02 23.31
C ASP A 49 13.78 -1.42 22.83
N LYS A 50 13.27 -1.84 21.66
CA LYS A 50 12.07 -1.35 20.99
C LYS A 50 12.09 0.14 20.62
N ASP A 51 13.28 0.68 20.42
CA ASP A 51 13.47 2.08 20.07
C ASP A 51 13.33 2.27 18.55
N GLU A 52 13.90 1.34 17.77
CA GLU A 52 13.98 1.44 16.33
C GLU A 52 14.11 0.06 15.67
N VAL A 53 13.60 -0.10 14.46
CA VAL A 53 13.78 -1.29 13.63
C VAL A 53 14.40 -0.91 12.31
N ILE A 54 15.63 -1.35 12.05
CA ILE A 54 16.34 -1.10 10.80
C ILE A 54 16.35 -2.38 9.97
N LEU A 55 15.80 -2.29 8.75
CA LEU A 55 15.73 -3.39 7.80
C LEU A 55 16.59 -3.08 6.58
N GLY A 56 17.30 -4.10 6.10
CA GLY A 56 17.92 -4.04 4.79
C GLY A 56 16.90 -4.27 3.68
N ILE A 57 17.02 -3.50 2.61
CA ILE A 57 16.29 -3.68 1.35
C ILE A 57 17.20 -4.50 0.44
N PHE A 58 16.87 -5.76 0.22
CA PHE A 58 17.65 -6.66 -0.66
C PHE A 58 16.92 -6.90 -1.96
N GLY A 59 17.66 -7.00 -3.07
CA GLY A 59 17.08 -7.47 -4.33
C GLY A 59 16.72 -8.94 -4.24
N LYS A 60 15.53 -9.32 -4.73
CA LYS A 60 15.05 -10.71 -4.68
C LYS A 60 15.91 -11.67 -5.51
N GLU A 61 16.39 -11.22 -6.66
CA GLU A 61 17.15 -12.06 -7.60
C GLU A 61 18.64 -12.18 -7.26
N ASP A 62 19.26 -11.06 -6.83
CA ASP A 62 20.71 -10.98 -6.65
C ASP A 62 21.16 -11.00 -5.19
N GLU A 63 20.20 -10.97 -4.25
CA GLU A 63 20.41 -10.94 -2.79
C GLU A 63 21.33 -9.81 -2.31
N GLN A 64 21.57 -8.80 -3.14
CA GLN A 64 22.41 -7.66 -2.78
C GLN A 64 21.63 -6.60 -2.05
N LEU A 65 22.26 -5.92 -1.11
CA LEU A 65 21.69 -4.78 -0.40
C LEU A 65 21.51 -3.60 -1.37
N LYS A 66 20.29 -3.09 -1.46
CA LYS A 66 19.90 -1.93 -2.27
C LYS A 66 19.73 -0.65 -1.45
N GLY A 67 19.50 -0.79 -0.16
CA GLY A 67 19.26 0.31 0.75
C GLY A 67 18.84 -0.17 2.13
N ILE A 68 18.38 0.77 2.93
CA ILE A 68 17.78 0.53 4.24
C ILE A 68 16.41 1.19 4.33
N ILE A 69 15.55 0.63 5.17
CA ILE A 69 14.30 1.23 5.59
C ILE A 69 14.19 1.06 7.11
N GLU A 70 13.81 2.12 7.80
CA GLU A 70 13.78 2.18 9.25
C GLU A 70 12.39 2.52 9.76
N ILE A 71 12.08 2.05 10.98
CA ILE A 71 10.87 2.32 11.73
C ILE A 71 11.33 2.92 13.05
N TYR A 72 10.84 4.09 13.39
CA TYR A 72 11.20 4.83 14.60
C TYR A 72 10.00 5.58 15.17
N ASP A 73 10.15 6.27 16.29
CA ASP A 73 9.07 6.98 16.98
C ASP A 73 7.81 6.09 17.17
N ILE A 74 8.05 4.89 17.71
CA ILE A 74 7.01 3.86 17.81
C ILE A 74 6.12 4.15 19.04
N HIS A 75 4.86 4.51 18.81
CA HIS A 75 3.86 4.80 19.85
C HIS A 75 2.56 4.04 19.59
N GLU A 76 2.29 2.98 20.35
CA GLU A 76 1.08 2.17 20.22
C GLU A 76 0.78 1.77 18.76
N ALA A 77 -0.18 2.45 18.13
CA ALA A 77 -0.62 2.21 16.75
C ALA A 77 -0.07 3.25 15.74
N GLU A 78 0.89 4.07 16.14
CA GLU A 78 1.50 5.11 15.31
C GLU A 78 3.02 4.97 15.29
N LEU A 79 3.65 5.30 14.18
CA LEU A 79 5.09 5.26 14.02
C LEU A 79 5.57 6.12 12.85
N SER A 80 6.87 6.31 12.77
CA SER A 80 7.54 6.97 11.65
C SER A 80 8.36 5.99 10.83
N ILE A 81 8.51 6.25 9.54
CA ILE A 81 9.42 5.51 8.67
C ILE A 81 10.41 6.45 7.98
N GLY A 82 11.63 5.95 7.79
CA GLY A 82 12.67 6.56 6.96
C GLY A 82 13.26 5.55 6.00
N TYR A 83 13.87 6.00 4.91
CA TYR A 83 14.52 5.10 3.96
C TYR A 83 15.66 5.77 3.21
N MET A 84 16.64 4.98 2.83
CA MET A 84 17.78 5.41 2.01
C MET A 84 18.14 4.31 1.02
N ILE A 85 18.36 4.69 -0.25
CA ILE A 85 18.79 3.79 -1.32
C ILE A 85 20.24 4.08 -1.68
N VAL A 86 21.03 3.03 -1.75
CA VAL A 86 22.41 3.07 -2.22
C VAL A 86 22.48 3.76 -3.58
N GLU A 87 23.39 4.70 -3.79
CA GLU A 87 23.43 5.62 -4.94
C GLU A 87 23.27 4.92 -6.29
N LYS A 88 24.02 3.83 -6.54
CA LYS A 88 23.96 3.08 -7.80
C LYS A 88 22.61 2.39 -8.08
N TYR A 89 21.74 2.28 -7.06
CA TYR A 89 20.42 1.66 -7.17
C TYR A 89 19.28 2.68 -7.11
N ARG A 90 19.58 3.98 -7.00
CA ARG A 90 18.57 5.05 -7.07
C ARG A 90 17.85 5.01 -8.43
N HIS A 91 16.64 5.52 -8.48
CA HIS A 91 15.77 5.57 -9.68
C HIS A 91 15.34 4.21 -10.26
N GLN A 92 15.50 3.12 -9.50
CA GLN A 92 15.16 1.75 -9.91
C GLN A 92 13.97 1.15 -9.13
N THR A 93 13.08 1.98 -8.60
CA THR A 93 11.86 1.61 -7.86
C THR A 93 12.05 0.96 -6.48
N TYR A 94 13.28 0.71 -6.02
CA TYR A 94 13.53 0.06 -4.73
C TYR A 94 12.91 0.83 -3.55
N ALA A 95 13.06 2.15 -3.48
CA ALA A 95 12.42 2.97 -2.44
C ALA A 95 10.89 2.84 -2.48
N LYS A 96 10.29 2.96 -3.66
CA LYS A 96 8.85 2.86 -3.84
C LYS A 96 8.30 1.50 -3.37
N ASN A 97 8.93 0.40 -3.78
CA ASN A 97 8.48 -0.93 -3.43
C ASN A 97 8.73 -1.25 -1.95
N SER A 98 9.83 -0.75 -1.35
CA SER A 98 10.10 -0.96 0.07
C SER A 98 9.12 -0.19 0.97
N VAL A 99 8.83 1.08 0.65
CA VAL A 99 7.81 1.86 1.36
C VAL A 99 6.44 1.19 1.24
N TYR A 100 6.06 0.76 0.04
CA TYR A 100 4.83 0.01 -0.20
C TYR A 100 4.73 -1.25 0.67
N LEU A 101 5.73 -2.13 0.55
CA LEU A 101 5.73 -3.43 1.25
C LEU A 101 5.72 -3.25 2.77
N LEU A 102 6.54 -2.31 3.28
CA LEU A 102 6.60 -2.04 4.72
C LEU A 102 5.29 -1.44 5.23
N THR A 103 4.76 -0.39 4.59
CA THR A 103 3.48 0.25 4.96
C THR A 103 2.37 -0.79 5.05
N LYS A 104 2.23 -1.62 3.99
CA LYS A 104 1.25 -2.70 3.99
C LYS A 104 1.44 -3.63 5.19
N LYS A 105 2.65 -4.11 5.43
CA LYS A 105 2.92 -5.07 6.50
C LYS A 105 2.77 -4.50 7.90
N LEU A 106 3.08 -3.23 8.10
CA LEU A 106 2.85 -2.55 9.37
C LEU A 106 1.37 -2.46 9.70
N ILE A 107 0.53 -2.20 8.71
CA ILE A 107 -0.92 -2.19 8.87
C ILE A 107 -1.43 -3.61 9.07
N ASP A 108 -1.09 -4.53 8.15
CA ASP A 108 -1.61 -5.90 8.07
C ASP A 108 -1.24 -6.76 9.28
N ASP A 109 0.00 -6.70 9.72
CA ASP A 109 0.53 -7.63 10.72
C ASP A 109 0.60 -7.03 12.13
N TYR A 110 0.58 -5.68 12.26
CA TYR A 110 0.77 -5.00 13.56
C TYR A 110 -0.36 -4.03 13.93
N GLY A 111 -1.34 -3.84 13.06
CA GLY A 111 -2.48 -2.96 13.34
C GLY A 111 -2.10 -1.48 13.43
N ILE A 112 -1.04 -1.06 12.74
CA ILE A 112 -0.64 0.35 12.71
C ILE A 112 -1.71 1.16 11.97
N THR A 113 -2.17 2.22 12.59
CA THR A 113 -3.25 3.06 12.08
C THR A 113 -2.77 4.41 11.55
N CYS A 114 -1.52 4.78 11.85
CA CYS A 114 -0.92 6.01 11.36
C CYS A 114 0.59 5.80 11.13
N ILE A 115 1.07 6.18 9.96
CA ILE A 115 2.50 6.12 9.61
C ILE A 115 2.95 7.49 9.15
N HIS A 116 3.97 8.04 9.80
CA HIS A 116 4.57 9.32 9.46
C HIS A 116 5.85 9.12 8.63
N ALA A 117 6.17 10.09 7.80
CA ALA A 117 7.43 10.17 7.10
C ALA A 117 7.79 11.62 6.79
N ASN A 118 9.07 11.96 6.85
CA ASN A 118 9.56 13.28 6.48
C ASN A 118 10.52 13.18 5.30
N CYS A 119 10.58 14.22 4.51
CA CYS A 119 11.60 14.36 3.48
C CYS A 119 11.95 15.83 3.22
N HIS A 120 13.23 16.08 2.93
CA HIS A 120 13.70 17.43 2.57
C HIS A 120 12.91 17.99 1.36
N VAL A 121 12.58 19.29 1.42
CA VAL A 121 11.74 19.96 0.39
C VAL A 121 12.31 19.85 -1.03
N ASP A 122 13.63 19.76 -1.18
CA ASP A 122 14.30 19.60 -2.47
C ASP A 122 14.41 18.14 -2.92
N ASN A 123 14.03 17.16 -2.08
CA ASN A 123 14.11 15.74 -2.40
C ASN A 123 12.88 15.27 -3.21
N LEU A 124 12.82 15.72 -4.47
CA LEU A 124 11.72 15.41 -5.38
C LEU A 124 11.47 13.90 -5.58
N TYR A 125 12.48 13.07 -5.36
CA TYR A 125 12.33 11.62 -5.48
C TYR A 125 11.60 11.04 -4.28
N SER A 126 11.97 11.45 -3.06
CA SER A 126 11.29 11.02 -1.84
C SER A 126 9.84 11.51 -1.81
N ILE A 127 9.62 12.76 -2.21
CA ILE A 127 8.28 13.34 -2.38
C ILE A 127 7.41 12.42 -3.27
N ARG A 128 7.90 12.06 -4.47
CA ARG A 128 7.19 11.19 -5.39
C ARG A 128 6.98 9.77 -4.84
N VAL A 129 7.94 9.24 -4.10
CA VAL A 129 7.82 7.90 -3.46
C VAL A 129 6.70 7.93 -2.43
N LEU A 130 6.66 8.91 -1.54
CA LEU A 130 5.64 9.03 -0.50
C LEU A 130 4.25 9.27 -1.11
N GLU A 131 4.11 10.27 -1.98
CA GLU A 131 2.83 10.58 -2.63
C GLU A 131 2.33 9.40 -3.48
N HIS A 132 3.23 8.68 -4.17
CA HIS A 132 2.85 7.49 -4.93
C HIS A 132 2.35 6.35 -4.04
N ASN A 133 2.84 6.26 -2.82
CA ASN A 133 2.42 5.27 -1.83
C ASN A 133 1.22 5.75 -0.98
N GLY A 134 0.57 6.85 -1.37
CA GLY A 134 -0.66 7.33 -0.74
C GLY A 134 -0.43 8.11 0.56
N TYR A 135 0.80 8.52 0.84
CA TYR A 135 1.08 9.44 1.94
C TYR A 135 0.59 10.83 1.59
N GLU A 136 -0.16 11.45 2.48
CA GLU A 136 -0.67 12.81 2.35
C GLU A 136 0.28 13.80 3.02
N ARG A 137 0.62 14.89 2.32
CA ARG A 137 1.45 15.95 2.89
C ARG A 137 0.62 16.80 3.84
N LEU A 138 0.99 16.81 5.11
CA LEU A 138 0.34 17.60 6.16
C LEU A 138 0.81 19.04 6.20
N GLY A 139 2.10 19.28 5.90
CA GLY A 139 2.71 20.59 5.99
C GLY A 139 4.21 20.56 5.75
N GLN A 140 4.86 21.62 6.23
CA GLN A 140 6.31 21.80 6.19
C GLN A 140 6.80 22.22 7.58
N ASP A 141 7.85 21.57 8.03
CA ASP A 141 8.60 21.95 9.24
C ASP A 141 10.05 22.22 8.84
N GLU A 142 10.53 23.45 9.04
CA GLU A 142 11.83 23.93 8.56
C GLU A 142 12.02 23.66 7.05
N ASP A 143 12.96 22.79 6.69
CA ASP A 143 13.30 22.38 5.32
C ASP A 143 12.80 20.97 4.96
N GLU A 144 11.87 20.41 5.75
CA GLU A 144 11.26 19.12 5.51
C GLU A 144 9.75 19.22 5.29
N TYR A 145 9.22 18.45 4.34
CA TYR A 145 7.80 18.14 4.25
C TYR A 145 7.44 17.00 5.19
N VAL A 146 6.35 17.18 5.92
CA VAL A 146 5.76 16.17 6.82
C VAL A 146 4.65 15.45 6.09
N TYR A 147 4.72 14.12 6.08
CA TYR A 147 3.74 13.23 5.44
C TYR A 147 3.12 12.29 6.47
N GLU A 148 1.89 11.89 6.18
CA GLU A 148 1.14 10.92 6.97
C GLU A 148 0.42 9.94 6.05
N TYR A 149 0.40 8.67 6.45
CA TYR A 149 -0.44 7.64 5.86
C TYR A 149 -1.41 7.09 6.91
N LYS A 150 -2.71 7.12 6.60
CA LYS A 150 -3.78 6.50 7.39
C LYS A 150 -4.67 5.66 6.48
N PRO A 151 -4.84 4.34 6.73
CA PRO A 151 -5.85 3.57 6.04
C PRO A 151 -7.25 4.13 6.38
N LYS A 152 -8.04 4.39 5.35
CA LYS A 152 -9.37 5.00 5.51
C LYS A 152 -10.46 3.96 5.26
N GLN A 153 -11.51 3.97 6.10
CA GLN A 153 -12.75 3.29 5.77
C GLN A 153 -13.47 4.08 4.66
N LEU A 154 -13.85 3.37 3.60
CA LEU A 154 -14.63 4.00 2.53
C LEU A 154 -16.09 4.07 2.93
N VAL A 155 -16.60 5.28 3.04
CA VAL A 155 -17.99 5.60 3.34
C VAL A 155 -18.61 6.37 2.19
N GLN A 156 -19.94 6.37 2.13
CA GLN A 156 -20.66 7.18 1.17
C GLN A 156 -20.52 8.67 1.52
N ASP A 157 -19.88 9.44 0.64
CA ASP A 157 -19.77 10.87 0.78
C ASP A 157 -20.95 11.59 0.10
N ALA A 158 -21.23 12.81 0.53
CA ALA A 158 -22.18 13.69 -0.17
C ALA A 158 -21.59 14.09 -1.53
N PHE A 159 -22.38 13.89 -2.59
CA PHE A 159 -21.93 14.14 -3.96
C PHE A 159 -21.90 15.63 -4.32
N ASN A 160 -20.89 16.04 -5.06
CA ASN A 160 -20.96 17.21 -5.92
C ASN A 160 -21.92 16.89 -7.09
N GLN A 161 -22.78 17.82 -7.53
CA GLN A 161 -23.85 17.55 -8.50
C GLN A 161 -23.38 16.98 -9.86
N ASN A 162 -22.08 17.10 -10.18
CA ASN A 162 -21.48 16.64 -11.44
C ASN A 162 -20.50 15.48 -11.29
N GLU A 163 -20.42 14.86 -10.11
CA GLU A 163 -19.50 13.75 -9.84
C GLU A 163 -20.27 12.54 -9.35
N LYS A 164 -19.76 11.36 -9.71
CA LYS A 164 -20.27 10.07 -9.24
C LYS A 164 -19.19 9.28 -8.54
N THR A 165 -19.62 8.35 -7.70
CA THR A 165 -18.72 7.48 -6.93
C THR A 165 -19.07 6.03 -7.16
N ILE A 166 -18.02 5.20 -7.30
CA ILE A 166 -18.09 3.74 -7.25
C ILE A 166 -16.96 3.21 -6.36
N VAL A 167 -17.19 2.11 -5.65
CA VAL A 167 -16.16 1.48 -4.81
C VAL A 167 -15.83 0.10 -5.37
N LEU A 168 -14.54 -0.17 -5.57
CA LEU A 168 -14.04 -1.33 -6.29
C LEU A 168 -13.00 -2.07 -5.44
N ALA A 169 -13.33 -3.31 -5.05
CA ALA A 169 -12.43 -4.21 -4.36
C ALA A 169 -11.78 -5.17 -5.37
N GLY A 170 -10.48 -5.08 -5.55
CA GLY A 170 -9.75 -5.84 -6.56
C GLY A 170 -8.49 -6.54 -6.03
N GLY A 171 -8.52 -7.02 -4.78
CA GLY A 171 -7.34 -7.48 -4.07
C GLY A 171 -6.60 -6.31 -3.44
N CYS A 172 -5.26 -6.31 -3.50
CA CYS A 172 -4.49 -5.18 -3.00
C CYS A 172 -4.91 -3.86 -3.65
N PHE A 173 -5.49 -2.95 -2.84
CA PHE A 173 -6.08 -1.69 -3.30
C PHE A 173 -5.09 -0.76 -4.04
N TRP A 174 -3.78 -0.86 -3.78
CA TRP A 174 -2.77 -0.06 -4.46
C TRP A 174 -2.65 -0.35 -5.96
N GLY A 175 -2.77 -1.62 -6.34
CA GLY A 175 -2.75 -2.02 -7.75
C GLY A 175 -3.98 -1.47 -8.48
N VAL A 176 -5.13 -1.55 -7.83
CA VAL A 176 -6.41 -1.05 -8.34
C VAL A 176 -6.40 0.47 -8.41
N GLU A 177 -5.98 1.17 -7.35
CA GLU A 177 -5.89 2.63 -7.32
C GLU A 177 -5.03 3.18 -8.46
N LYS A 178 -3.86 2.58 -8.69
CA LYS A 178 -2.93 3.01 -9.73
C LYS A 178 -3.59 3.06 -11.12
N VAL A 179 -4.45 2.10 -11.42
CA VAL A 179 -5.16 2.04 -12.70
C VAL A 179 -6.17 3.16 -12.80
N PHE A 180 -6.99 3.37 -11.77
CA PHE A 180 -8.04 4.37 -11.80
C PHE A 180 -7.50 5.80 -11.70
N LYS A 181 -6.45 6.02 -10.91
CA LYS A 181 -5.78 7.33 -10.82
C LYS A 181 -5.17 7.79 -12.16
N ALA A 182 -4.91 6.87 -13.08
CA ALA A 182 -4.39 7.19 -14.41
C ALA A 182 -5.50 7.36 -15.48
N LEU A 183 -6.76 7.18 -15.12
CA LEU A 183 -7.88 7.23 -16.06
C LEU A 183 -8.42 8.65 -16.15
N ASP A 184 -8.41 9.22 -17.37
CA ASP A 184 -8.99 10.54 -17.62
C ASP A 184 -10.46 10.58 -17.21
N GLY A 185 -10.86 11.62 -16.48
CA GLY A 185 -12.21 11.75 -15.93
C GLY A 185 -12.39 11.22 -14.51
N VAL A 186 -11.42 10.51 -13.96
CA VAL A 186 -11.33 10.21 -12.52
C VAL A 186 -10.73 11.43 -11.82
N VAL A 187 -11.45 11.98 -10.86
CA VAL A 187 -11.06 13.21 -10.14
C VAL A 187 -10.41 12.91 -8.80
N GLU A 188 -10.82 11.80 -8.16
CA GLU A 188 -10.27 11.38 -6.87
C GLU A 188 -10.26 9.85 -6.76
N THR A 189 -9.22 9.32 -6.13
CA THR A 189 -9.18 7.92 -5.67
C THR A 189 -8.78 7.90 -4.20
N THR A 190 -9.47 7.08 -3.41
CA THR A 190 -9.16 6.88 -1.99
C THR A 190 -9.11 5.39 -1.68
N THR A 191 -8.01 4.92 -1.13
CA THR A 191 -7.87 3.54 -0.64
C THR A 191 -8.46 3.39 0.75
N GLY A 192 -9.06 2.24 1.06
CA GLY A 192 -9.62 1.95 2.38
C GLY A 192 -10.33 0.60 2.42
N TYR A 193 -11.23 0.47 3.39
CA TYR A 193 -12.01 -0.76 3.61
C TYR A 193 -13.48 -0.50 3.34
N ALA A 194 -14.13 -1.43 2.64
CA ALA A 194 -15.52 -1.31 2.27
C ALA A 194 -16.33 -2.58 2.57
N ASN A 195 -17.62 -2.38 2.71
CA ASN A 195 -18.65 -3.44 2.79
C ASN A 195 -18.44 -4.45 3.93
N GLY A 196 -18.05 -3.97 5.10
CA GLY A 196 -17.98 -4.74 6.33
C GLY A 196 -19.25 -4.63 7.18
N THR A 197 -19.30 -5.43 8.24
CA THR A 197 -20.49 -5.57 9.11
C THR A 197 -20.34 -4.92 10.47
N THR A 198 -19.17 -4.37 10.81
CA THR A 198 -18.87 -3.75 12.10
C THR A 198 -18.65 -2.26 11.95
N GLU A 199 -19.03 -1.45 12.94
CA GLU A 199 -18.69 -0.02 12.97
C GLU A 199 -17.25 0.18 13.42
N ASN A 200 -16.50 1.04 12.71
CA ASN A 200 -15.12 1.45 13.04
C ASN A 200 -14.20 0.26 13.39
N PRO A 201 -14.03 -0.73 12.48
CA PRO A 201 -13.20 -1.88 12.77
C PRO A 201 -11.74 -1.46 12.92
N THR A 202 -11.06 -2.10 13.85
CA THR A 202 -9.60 -2.08 13.85
C THR A 202 -9.07 -2.93 12.70
N TYR A 203 -7.88 -2.62 12.25
CA TYR A 203 -7.22 -3.41 11.21
C TYR A 203 -7.08 -4.91 11.59
N GLU A 204 -6.73 -5.20 12.85
CA GLU A 204 -6.66 -6.58 13.33
C GLU A 204 -7.98 -7.33 13.14
N GLU A 205 -9.12 -6.67 13.37
CA GLU A 205 -10.45 -7.27 13.17
C GLU A 205 -10.73 -7.53 11.68
N VAL A 206 -10.31 -6.64 10.79
CA VAL A 206 -10.40 -6.85 9.33
C VAL A 206 -9.59 -8.06 8.91
N CYS A 207 -8.36 -8.20 9.41
CA CYS A 207 -7.46 -9.31 9.09
C CYS A 207 -7.85 -10.65 9.71
N ARG A 208 -8.59 -10.64 10.84
CA ARG A 208 -9.12 -11.87 11.46
C ARG A 208 -10.28 -12.50 10.70
N ASN A 209 -10.68 -11.91 9.56
CA ASN A 209 -11.78 -12.38 8.73
C ASN A 209 -13.17 -12.34 9.42
N GLU A 210 -13.34 -11.55 10.46
CA GLU A 210 -14.56 -11.48 11.27
C GLU A 210 -15.46 -10.29 10.90
N THR A 211 -14.92 -9.29 10.22
CA THR A 211 -15.60 -8.02 9.94
C THR A 211 -16.26 -7.95 8.57
N GLY A 212 -15.90 -8.83 7.66
CA GLY A 212 -16.38 -8.84 6.28
C GLY A 212 -15.84 -7.70 5.39
N TYR A 213 -15.00 -6.78 5.92
CA TYR A 213 -14.41 -5.70 5.13
C TYR A 213 -13.46 -6.21 4.05
N LYS A 214 -13.45 -5.52 2.90
CA LYS A 214 -12.55 -5.75 1.77
C LYS A 214 -11.67 -4.53 1.55
N GLU A 215 -10.42 -4.76 1.18
CA GLU A 215 -9.57 -3.71 0.62
C GLU A 215 -10.20 -3.19 -0.66
N ALA A 216 -10.46 -1.91 -0.73
CA ALA A 216 -11.16 -1.31 -1.84
C ALA A 216 -10.66 0.09 -2.17
N VAL A 217 -10.98 0.56 -3.35
CA VAL A 217 -10.72 1.90 -3.83
C VAL A 217 -12.05 2.60 -4.10
N LYS A 218 -12.28 3.73 -3.43
CA LYS A 218 -13.31 4.68 -3.81
C LYS A 218 -12.82 5.44 -5.03
N VAL A 219 -13.59 5.44 -6.09
CA VAL A 219 -13.30 6.15 -7.34
C VAL A 219 -14.39 7.22 -7.54
N VAL A 220 -14.00 8.49 -7.47
CA VAL A 220 -14.86 9.63 -7.80
C VAL A 220 -14.55 10.05 -9.23
N TYR A 221 -15.57 10.18 -10.07
CA TYR A 221 -15.39 10.41 -11.49
C TYR A 221 -16.44 11.37 -12.07
N GLN A 222 -16.09 11.99 -13.18
CA GLN A 222 -16.99 12.86 -13.96
C GLN A 222 -17.66 12.04 -15.07
N PRO A 223 -18.99 11.76 -14.99
CA PRO A 223 -19.70 10.92 -15.96
C PRO A 223 -19.64 11.45 -17.39
N ASP A 224 -19.52 12.76 -17.56
CA ASP A 224 -19.41 13.42 -18.86
C ASP A 224 -18.04 13.20 -19.54
N VAL A 225 -17.01 12.80 -18.79
CA VAL A 225 -15.65 12.53 -19.28
C VAL A 225 -15.37 11.04 -19.37
N VAL A 226 -15.73 10.28 -18.34
CA VAL A 226 -15.56 8.82 -18.31
C VAL A 226 -16.84 8.13 -17.85
N SER A 227 -17.35 7.20 -18.63
CA SER A 227 -18.56 6.47 -18.27
C SER A 227 -18.28 5.42 -17.19
N LEU A 228 -19.28 5.13 -16.34
CA LEU A 228 -19.23 4.00 -15.40
C LEU A 228 -18.90 2.67 -16.10
N SER A 229 -19.49 2.46 -17.27
CA SER A 229 -19.20 1.29 -18.11
C SER A 229 -17.71 1.16 -18.44
N THR A 230 -17.01 2.27 -18.71
CA THR A 230 -15.56 2.26 -18.95
C THR A 230 -14.78 1.88 -17.67
N ILE A 231 -15.16 2.45 -16.53
CA ILE A 231 -14.55 2.15 -15.23
C ILE A 231 -14.71 0.67 -14.88
N ILE A 232 -15.91 0.10 -15.04
CA ILE A 232 -16.18 -1.32 -14.76
C ILE A 232 -15.40 -2.24 -15.71
N ARG A 233 -15.27 -1.89 -16.99
CA ARG A 233 -14.40 -2.66 -17.91
C ARG A 233 -12.94 -2.60 -17.51
N ALA A 234 -12.43 -1.43 -17.12
CA ALA A 234 -11.07 -1.27 -16.63
C ALA A 234 -10.84 -2.11 -15.35
N PHE A 235 -11.82 -2.15 -14.44
CA PHE A 235 -11.78 -3.00 -13.26
C PHE A 235 -11.59 -4.48 -13.60
N PHE A 236 -12.37 -5.03 -14.52
CA PHE A 236 -12.24 -6.43 -14.93
C PHE A 236 -10.90 -6.74 -15.64
N LEU A 237 -10.20 -5.75 -16.16
CA LEU A 237 -8.84 -5.93 -16.68
C LEU A 237 -7.77 -6.01 -15.58
N CYS A 238 -8.09 -5.53 -14.37
CA CYS A 238 -7.15 -5.50 -13.25
C CYS A 238 -7.19 -6.76 -12.38
N ILE A 239 -8.26 -7.56 -12.48
CA ILE A 239 -8.53 -8.68 -11.57
C ILE A 239 -8.59 -10.03 -12.29
N ASP A 240 -8.40 -11.09 -11.53
CA ASP A 240 -8.82 -12.45 -11.94
C ASP A 240 -10.14 -12.81 -11.23
N PRO A 241 -11.28 -12.75 -11.92
CA PRO A 241 -12.61 -12.97 -11.32
C PRO A 241 -12.87 -14.41 -10.85
N ARG A 242 -11.94 -15.35 -11.12
CA ARG A 242 -12.00 -16.75 -10.73
C ARG A 242 -11.44 -17.02 -9.32
N GLN A 243 -10.83 -16.01 -8.71
CA GLN A 243 -10.17 -16.14 -7.41
C GLN A 243 -11.13 -15.77 -6.29
N ARG A 244 -11.30 -16.67 -5.33
CA ARG A 244 -12.14 -16.46 -4.15
C ARG A 244 -11.26 -16.14 -2.95
N ASN A 245 -11.56 -15.05 -2.25
CA ASN A 245 -10.82 -14.60 -1.07
C ASN A 245 -9.30 -14.47 -1.33
N ARG A 246 -8.95 -14.04 -2.52
CA ARG A 246 -7.55 -13.77 -2.90
C ARG A 246 -7.48 -13.00 -4.22
N GLN A 247 -6.34 -12.37 -4.47
CA GLN A 247 -5.95 -11.84 -5.78
C GLN A 247 -4.44 -11.97 -5.95
N GLY A 248 -4.00 -12.70 -6.98
CA GLY A 248 -2.58 -12.96 -7.18
C GLY A 248 -1.95 -13.67 -5.96
N ASN A 249 -1.00 -13.01 -5.31
CA ASN A 249 -0.29 -13.53 -4.13
C ASN A 249 -0.94 -13.10 -2.80
N ASP A 250 -1.95 -12.25 -2.82
CA ASP A 250 -2.63 -11.78 -1.63
C ASP A 250 -3.78 -12.72 -1.26
N PHE A 251 -3.75 -13.30 -0.03
CA PHE A 251 -4.71 -14.29 0.47
C PHE A 251 -5.45 -13.75 1.69
N GLY A 252 -6.77 -13.90 1.70
CA GLY A 252 -7.65 -13.50 2.80
C GLY A 252 -8.98 -12.96 2.28
N THR A 253 -10.00 -12.92 3.14
CA THR A 253 -11.32 -12.39 2.78
C THR A 253 -11.30 -10.92 2.43
N GLN A 254 -10.35 -10.16 3.00
CA GLN A 254 -10.13 -8.76 2.66
C GLN A 254 -9.69 -8.54 1.21
N TYR A 255 -9.21 -9.57 0.53
CA TYR A 255 -8.83 -9.53 -0.89
C TYR A 255 -9.89 -10.10 -1.83
N GLN A 256 -11.11 -10.32 -1.32
CA GLN A 256 -12.24 -10.68 -2.14
C GLN A 256 -12.55 -9.54 -3.13
N THR A 257 -12.81 -9.89 -4.40
CA THR A 257 -13.15 -8.92 -5.43
C THR A 257 -14.62 -8.53 -5.37
N GLY A 258 -14.93 -7.26 -5.58
CA GLY A 258 -16.29 -6.75 -5.54
C GLY A 258 -16.45 -5.39 -6.20
N ILE A 259 -17.68 -5.13 -6.62
CA ILE A 259 -18.20 -3.85 -7.14
C ILE A 259 -19.28 -3.41 -6.18
N TYR A 260 -19.06 -2.28 -5.49
CA TYR A 260 -19.99 -1.74 -4.51
C TYR A 260 -20.54 -0.41 -5.03
N TYR A 261 -21.83 -0.44 -5.43
CA TYR A 261 -22.50 0.73 -6.01
C TYR A 261 -23.14 1.59 -4.91
N VAL A 262 -23.15 2.89 -5.14
CA VAL A 262 -23.75 3.90 -4.26
C VAL A 262 -25.18 4.23 -4.69
N ASP A 263 -25.43 4.31 -6.00
CA ASP A 263 -26.75 4.57 -6.58
C ASP A 263 -27.25 3.29 -7.29
N GLU A 264 -28.45 2.83 -6.97
CA GLU A 264 -29.08 1.67 -7.65
C GLU A 264 -29.20 1.85 -9.17
N LYS A 265 -29.32 3.09 -9.65
CA LYS A 265 -29.35 3.39 -11.08
C LYS A 265 -28.05 3.00 -11.80
N ASP A 266 -26.93 2.93 -11.10
CA ASP A 266 -25.66 2.51 -11.67
C ASP A 266 -25.69 1.02 -12.08
N LEU A 267 -26.62 0.24 -11.55
CA LEU A 267 -26.82 -1.17 -11.95
C LEU A 267 -27.20 -1.32 -13.42
N ASP A 268 -27.82 -0.32 -14.04
CA ASP A 268 -28.16 -0.36 -15.47
C ASP A 268 -26.90 -0.41 -16.34
N ASP A 269 -25.83 0.27 -15.92
CA ASP A 269 -24.51 0.25 -16.57
C ASP A 269 -23.65 -0.95 -16.15
N ILE A 270 -23.72 -1.37 -14.87
CA ILE A 270 -22.88 -2.44 -14.31
C ILE A 270 -23.33 -3.82 -14.75
N LYS A 271 -24.63 -4.15 -14.63
CA LYS A 271 -25.16 -5.49 -14.86
C LYS A 271 -24.87 -6.08 -16.23
N PRO A 272 -24.95 -5.34 -17.35
CA PRO A 272 -24.64 -5.89 -18.67
C PRO A 272 -23.18 -6.34 -18.78
N ILE A 273 -22.25 -5.55 -18.22
CA ILE A 273 -20.82 -5.85 -18.26
C ILE A 273 -20.53 -7.03 -17.32
N TYR A 274 -21.06 -6.98 -16.10
CA TYR A 274 -20.91 -8.03 -15.11
C TYR A 274 -21.41 -9.39 -15.64
N ALA A 275 -22.58 -9.42 -16.27
CA ALA A 275 -23.14 -10.64 -16.88
C ALA A 275 -22.27 -11.15 -18.04
N SER A 276 -21.77 -10.24 -18.89
CA SER A 276 -20.86 -10.58 -19.98
C SER A 276 -19.55 -11.17 -19.46
N GLU A 277 -18.96 -10.59 -18.42
CA GLU A 277 -17.74 -11.11 -17.80
C GLU A 277 -17.97 -12.48 -17.15
N ARG A 278 -19.09 -12.64 -16.41
CA ARG A 278 -19.45 -13.90 -15.76
C ARG A 278 -19.56 -15.07 -16.76
N MET A 279 -20.07 -14.82 -17.96
CA MET A 279 -20.22 -15.86 -18.98
C MET A 279 -18.89 -16.38 -19.55
N LYS A 280 -17.79 -15.67 -19.33
CA LYS A 280 -16.45 -16.07 -19.84
C LYS A 280 -15.78 -17.15 -18.99
N TYR A 281 -16.28 -17.39 -17.77
CA TYR A 281 -15.59 -18.22 -16.77
C TYR A 281 -16.55 -19.23 -16.12
N ASP A 282 -16.09 -20.46 -15.92
CA ASP A 282 -16.83 -21.52 -15.20
C ASP A 282 -16.94 -21.19 -13.70
N ARG A 283 -16.00 -20.41 -13.17
CA ARG A 283 -16.00 -19.93 -11.79
C ARG A 283 -15.88 -18.42 -11.80
N PHE A 284 -16.72 -17.76 -10.99
CA PHE A 284 -16.77 -16.31 -10.94
C PHE A 284 -17.17 -15.87 -9.52
N PHE A 285 -16.32 -15.09 -8.86
CA PHE A 285 -16.48 -14.77 -7.44
C PHE A 285 -16.49 -13.24 -7.17
N VAL A 286 -16.71 -12.43 -8.18
CA VAL A 286 -16.85 -10.98 -7.99
C VAL A 286 -18.19 -10.68 -7.33
N GLU A 287 -18.17 -9.97 -6.19
CA GLU A 287 -19.36 -9.50 -5.51
C GLU A 287 -19.96 -8.31 -6.28
N LEU A 288 -21.29 -8.16 -6.24
CA LEU A 288 -21.98 -6.98 -6.76
C LEU A 288 -23.08 -6.61 -5.76
N GLU A 289 -22.82 -5.63 -4.93
CA GLU A 289 -23.62 -5.26 -3.77
C GLU A 289 -23.72 -3.74 -3.60
N PRO A 290 -24.70 -3.21 -2.87
CA PRO A 290 -24.68 -1.81 -2.43
C PRO A 290 -23.52 -1.59 -1.45
N LEU A 291 -23.01 -0.34 -1.43
CA LEU A 291 -21.98 0.09 -0.49
C LEU A 291 -22.55 0.25 0.93
#